data_3f316feac9bda8ffd79ac64bfe96dfff
#
_entry.id   3f316feac9bda8ffd79ac64bfe96dfff
#
_cell.length_a   1.000
_cell.length_b   1.000
_cell.length_c   1.000
_cell.angle_alpha   90.00
_cell.angle_beta   90.00
_cell.angle_gamma   90.00
#
_symmetry.space_group_name_H-M   'P 1'
#
loop_
_entity.id
_entity.type
_entity.pdbx_description
1 polymer ?
#
loop_
_entity_poly.entity_id
_entity_poly.type
_entity_poly.pdbx_seq_one_letter_code
_entity_poly.pdbx_strand_id
1 'polypeptide(L)'
;MSKLDNYIEQIAVVVILYKEEFQTVVSCLNNIKNFKIIIIDNANDKNLKQKLIPHYNFYKYILNKENIGFASAAYQGINECVTDYAFFLTADCLINEENIFLLLEAKKKYKDCYLTSPTFFDQQGNLTYNGGLLPENGDKSTPLNLEGDSCVETVITTAVLFNIDEIKKIGSIDKNFFIYFMDDELCRRIKQNKKSVIQVYNSKAKHAHGNLKIDNRLKRIFFRNYHFTFDELYYYFKNNTHNKILNETRKKIFKYFIKIFINLILLRFEKSIYYFSKTLAYLKFIRKTGKF
;
A
#
# COMPACT_ATOMS: atom_id res chain seq x y z
N MET A 1 7.21 30.50 15.68
CA MET A 1 7.04 29.12 15.14
C MET A 1 8.34 28.73 14.46
N SER A 2 8.93 27.62 14.89
CA SER A 2 10.10 27.08 14.17
C SER A 2 9.69 26.60 12.79
N LYS A 3 10.66 26.39 11.86
CA LYS A 3 10.40 25.79 10.54
C LYS A 3 9.75 24.42 10.70
N LEU A 4 10.09 23.72 11.76
CA LEU A 4 9.57 22.41 12.13
C LEU A 4 8.07 22.46 12.48
N ASP A 5 7.66 23.41 13.34
CA ASP A 5 6.25 23.57 13.73
C ASP A 5 5.36 23.86 12.52
N ASN A 6 5.85 24.68 11.57
CA ASN A 6 5.13 25.00 10.34
C ASN A 6 4.96 23.77 9.43
N TYR A 7 5.89 22.82 9.43
CA TYR A 7 5.78 21.59 8.64
C TYR A 7 4.80 20.59 9.26
N ILE A 8 4.79 20.48 10.59
CA ILE A 8 3.85 19.64 11.35
C ILE A 8 2.40 20.02 11.02
N GLU A 9 2.09 21.32 11.01
CA GLU A 9 0.74 21.82 10.72
C GLU A 9 0.27 21.54 9.28
N GLN A 10 1.20 21.37 8.32
CA GLN A 10 0.90 21.14 6.92
C GLN A 10 0.63 19.66 6.59
N ILE A 11 0.94 18.71 7.49
CA ILE A 11 0.90 17.28 7.21
C ILE A 11 -0.10 16.59 8.15
N ALA A 12 -1.01 15.78 7.58
CA ALA A 12 -1.74 14.77 8.31
C ALA A 12 -1.10 13.39 8.09
N VAL A 13 -0.87 12.64 9.15
CA VAL A 13 -0.36 11.26 9.06
C VAL A 13 -1.53 10.30 9.11
N VAL A 14 -1.71 9.55 8.03
CA VAL A 14 -2.75 8.51 7.92
C VAL A 14 -2.12 7.16 8.20
N VAL A 15 -2.52 6.53 9.31
CA VAL A 15 -2.05 5.19 9.70
C VAL A 15 -3.17 4.18 9.48
N ILE A 16 -2.90 3.17 8.65
CA ILE A 16 -3.86 2.12 8.34
C ILE A 16 -3.49 0.88 9.15
N LEU A 17 -4.45 0.39 9.96
CA LEU A 17 -4.28 -0.75 10.85
C LEU A 17 -5.12 -1.94 10.40
N TYR A 18 -4.55 -3.15 10.56
CA TYR A 18 -5.30 -4.40 10.43
C TYR A 18 -4.72 -5.48 11.35
N LYS A 19 -5.34 -5.68 12.51
CA LYS A 19 -4.93 -6.67 13.53
C LYS A 19 -3.49 -6.47 14.03
N GLU A 20 -3.09 -5.22 14.16
CA GLU A 20 -1.75 -4.90 14.66
C GLU A 20 -1.66 -5.11 16.18
N GLU A 21 -0.48 -5.52 16.64
CA GLU A 21 -0.19 -5.61 18.08
C GLU A 21 -0.05 -4.22 18.68
N PHE A 22 -0.52 -4.03 19.90
CA PHE A 22 -0.45 -2.76 20.63
C PHE A 22 0.96 -2.17 20.60
N GLN A 23 1.98 -2.98 20.90
CA GLN A 23 3.37 -2.50 20.96
C GLN A 23 3.90 -2.02 19.58
N THR A 24 3.50 -2.69 18.51
CA THR A 24 3.85 -2.27 17.13
C THR A 24 3.26 -0.89 16.83
N VAL A 25 1.98 -0.68 17.17
CA VAL A 25 1.31 0.60 16.95
C VAL A 25 1.92 1.70 17.82
N VAL A 26 2.20 1.43 19.09
CA VAL A 26 2.86 2.38 20.00
C VAL A 26 4.23 2.79 19.46
N SER A 27 5.04 1.82 18.99
CA SER A 27 6.36 2.13 18.43
C SER A 27 6.28 3.02 17.20
N CYS A 28 5.28 2.82 16.34
CA CYS A 28 5.02 3.68 15.18
C CYS A 28 4.57 5.10 15.62
N LEU A 29 3.56 5.18 16.49
CA LEU A 29 2.95 6.45 16.90
C LEU A 29 3.89 7.36 17.69
N ASN A 30 4.81 6.80 18.49
CA ASN A 30 5.79 7.59 19.23
C ASN A 30 6.69 8.44 18.34
N ASN A 31 6.94 8.02 17.11
CA ASN A 31 7.77 8.73 16.14
C ASN A 31 7.03 9.85 15.39
N ILE A 32 5.69 9.92 15.51
CA ILE A 32 4.84 10.83 14.74
C ILE A 32 3.80 11.57 15.61
N LYS A 33 3.95 11.53 16.93
CA LYS A 33 2.94 12.02 17.90
C LYS A 33 2.59 13.50 17.77
N ASN A 34 3.46 14.30 17.18
CA ASN A 34 3.26 15.74 17.03
C ASN A 34 2.41 16.11 15.80
N PHE A 35 2.17 15.15 14.88
CA PHE A 35 1.34 15.39 13.71
C PHE A 35 -0.17 15.23 13.99
N LYS A 36 -1.00 15.71 13.08
CA LYS A 36 -2.42 15.36 13.04
C LYS A 36 -2.56 13.91 12.60
N ILE A 37 -2.83 12.99 13.54
CA ILE A 37 -2.89 11.56 13.29
C ILE A 37 -4.32 11.15 12.97
N ILE A 38 -4.50 10.47 11.83
CA ILE A 38 -5.75 9.83 11.40
C ILE A 38 -5.53 8.33 11.38
N ILE A 39 -6.30 7.59 12.19
CA ILE A 39 -6.25 6.12 12.21
C ILE A 39 -7.43 5.58 11.41
N ILE A 40 -7.14 4.65 10.48
CA ILE A 40 -8.14 3.84 9.78
C ILE A 40 -7.93 2.38 10.19
N ASP A 41 -8.79 1.88 11.05
CA ASP A 41 -8.71 0.51 11.57
C ASP A 41 -9.65 -0.43 10.80
N ASN A 42 -9.08 -1.29 9.97
CA ASN A 42 -9.77 -2.30 9.18
C ASN A 42 -10.11 -3.59 9.95
N ALA A 43 -9.69 -3.69 11.21
CA ALA A 43 -9.99 -4.85 12.06
C ALA A 43 -11.19 -4.61 13.00
N ASN A 44 -11.68 -3.37 13.09
CA ASN A 44 -12.70 -2.95 14.07
C ASN A 44 -12.28 -3.24 15.53
N ASP A 45 -10.99 -3.03 15.82
CA ASP A 45 -10.43 -3.38 17.12
C ASP A 45 -10.71 -2.28 18.17
N LYS A 46 -11.86 -2.38 18.81
CA LYS A 46 -12.28 -1.47 19.88
C LYS A 46 -11.35 -1.52 21.09
N ASN A 47 -10.75 -2.69 21.38
CA ASN A 47 -9.84 -2.86 22.50
C ASN A 47 -8.51 -2.13 22.25
N LEU A 48 -7.93 -2.26 21.06
CA LEU A 48 -6.75 -1.50 20.65
C LEU A 48 -7.03 0.01 20.74
N LYS A 49 -8.16 0.48 20.21
CA LYS A 49 -8.56 1.88 20.30
C LYS A 49 -8.63 2.37 21.75
N GLN A 50 -9.28 1.62 22.66
CA GLN A 50 -9.39 2.00 24.08
C GLN A 50 -8.02 2.08 24.76
N LYS A 51 -7.06 1.23 24.41
CA LYS A 51 -5.70 1.27 24.93
C LYS A 51 -4.88 2.45 24.39
N LEU A 52 -5.13 2.91 23.17
CA LEU A 52 -4.35 3.98 22.54
C LEU A 52 -4.84 5.38 22.90
N ILE A 53 -6.14 5.60 23.03
CA ILE A 53 -6.74 6.93 23.33
C ILE A 53 -6.12 7.65 24.55
N PRO A 54 -5.80 6.99 25.69
CA PRO A 54 -5.20 7.67 26.83
C PRO A 54 -3.80 8.24 26.59
N HIS A 55 -3.09 7.76 25.55
CA HIS A 55 -1.69 8.06 25.29
C HIS A 55 -1.48 8.98 24.08
N TYR A 56 -2.47 9.07 23.17
CA TYR A 56 -2.33 9.80 21.92
C TYR A 56 -3.55 10.66 21.62
N ASN A 57 -3.31 11.87 21.15
CA ASN A 57 -4.36 12.77 20.67
C ASN A 57 -4.58 12.54 19.17
N PHE A 58 -5.57 11.73 18.83
CA PHE A 58 -5.94 11.48 17.42
C PHE A 58 -6.81 12.60 16.87
N TYR A 59 -6.45 13.13 15.70
CA TYR A 59 -7.37 13.99 14.96
C TYR A 59 -8.64 13.21 14.59
N LYS A 60 -8.47 11.93 14.14
CA LYS A 60 -9.58 11.03 13.87
C LYS A 60 -9.18 9.56 14.08
N TYR A 61 -10.10 8.76 14.60
CA TYR A 61 -9.95 7.31 14.73
C TYR A 61 -11.19 6.60 14.20
N ILE A 62 -11.09 5.96 13.02
CA ILE A 62 -12.18 5.32 12.32
C ILE A 62 -12.05 3.80 12.47
N LEU A 63 -13.13 3.17 12.94
CA LEU A 63 -13.28 1.72 13.01
C LEU A 63 -14.15 1.26 11.85
N ASN A 64 -13.57 0.59 10.87
CA ASN A 64 -14.33 -0.01 9.79
C ASN A 64 -15.03 -1.29 10.26
N LYS A 65 -16.30 -1.48 9.89
CA LYS A 65 -17.09 -2.66 10.30
C LYS A 65 -16.48 -3.97 9.83
N GLU A 66 -15.75 -3.94 8.72
CA GLU A 66 -15.06 -5.07 8.09
C GLU A 66 -13.77 -4.61 7.41
N ASN A 67 -12.90 -5.54 7.01
CA ASN A 67 -11.71 -5.24 6.24
C ASN A 67 -12.09 -4.82 4.81
N ILE A 68 -12.12 -3.51 4.56
CA ILE A 68 -12.42 -2.93 3.25
C ILE A 68 -11.21 -2.94 2.27
N GLY A 69 -10.07 -3.46 2.70
CA GLY A 69 -8.81 -3.42 1.96
C GLY A 69 -7.99 -2.16 2.20
N PHE A 70 -6.70 -2.25 1.87
CA PHE A 70 -5.76 -1.15 2.09
C PHE A 70 -6.08 0.06 1.20
N ALA A 71 -6.38 -0.15 -0.09
CA ALA A 71 -6.68 0.93 -1.02
C ALA A 71 -7.94 1.73 -0.64
N SER A 72 -9.01 1.03 -0.20
CA SER A 72 -10.22 1.71 0.28
C SER A 72 -9.98 2.47 1.58
N ALA A 73 -9.18 1.92 2.51
CA ALA A 73 -8.79 2.59 3.75
C ALA A 73 -7.92 3.82 3.47
N ALA A 74 -6.98 3.71 2.52
CA ALA A 74 -6.15 4.83 2.09
C ALA A 74 -6.99 5.95 1.46
N TYR A 75 -7.94 5.61 0.57
CA TYR A 75 -8.91 6.56 0.01
C TYR A 75 -9.75 7.24 1.11
N GLN A 76 -10.22 6.48 2.10
CA GLN A 76 -10.95 7.02 3.26
C GLN A 76 -10.08 7.99 4.04
N GLY A 77 -8.82 7.63 4.34
CA GLY A 77 -7.88 8.47 5.06
C GLY A 77 -7.59 9.81 4.37
N ILE A 78 -7.41 9.82 3.03
CA ILE A 78 -7.22 11.07 2.26
C ILE A 78 -8.42 12.01 2.43
N ASN A 79 -9.63 11.47 2.43
CA ASN A 79 -10.85 12.30 2.52
C ASN A 79 -11.07 12.88 3.93
N GLU A 80 -10.39 12.35 4.94
CA GLU A 80 -10.43 12.84 6.31
C GLU A 80 -9.33 13.88 6.61
N CYS A 81 -8.35 14.04 5.72
CA CYS A 81 -7.30 15.03 5.88
C CYS A 81 -7.82 16.45 5.66
N VAL A 82 -7.38 17.37 6.53
CA VAL A 82 -7.68 18.81 6.49
C VAL A 82 -6.42 19.67 6.26
N THR A 83 -5.33 19.03 5.88
CA THR A 83 -4.02 19.62 5.64
C THR A 83 -3.68 19.60 4.15
N ASP A 84 -2.65 20.34 3.72
CA ASP A 84 -2.21 20.35 2.32
C ASP A 84 -1.59 19.02 1.89
N TYR A 85 -0.91 18.35 2.82
CA TYR A 85 -0.18 17.11 2.57
C TYR A 85 -0.71 15.96 3.44
N ALA A 86 -0.73 14.77 2.86
CA ALA A 86 -0.94 13.53 3.58
C ALA A 86 0.35 12.70 3.56
N PHE A 87 0.68 12.11 4.70
CA PHE A 87 1.71 11.10 4.82
C PHE A 87 1.06 9.76 5.17
N PHE A 88 1.12 8.80 4.27
CA PHE A 88 0.68 7.43 4.57
C PHE A 88 1.76 6.68 5.30
N LEU A 89 1.34 5.91 6.31
CA LEU A 89 2.24 5.10 7.11
C LEU A 89 1.55 3.78 7.50
N THR A 90 2.24 2.66 7.35
CA THR A 90 1.81 1.38 7.94
C THR A 90 2.44 1.23 9.33
N ALA A 91 1.75 0.57 10.25
CA ALA A 91 2.20 0.48 11.65
C ALA A 91 3.51 -0.31 11.84
N ASP A 92 3.87 -1.16 10.88
CA ASP A 92 5.13 -1.92 10.85
C ASP A 92 6.31 -1.15 10.21
N CYS A 93 6.11 0.13 9.92
CA CYS A 93 7.14 1.03 9.40
C CYS A 93 7.47 2.12 10.44
N LEU A 94 8.74 2.28 10.73
CA LEU A 94 9.25 3.29 11.65
C LEU A 94 9.99 4.39 10.87
N ILE A 95 9.51 5.61 11.02
CA ILE A 95 10.12 6.82 10.44
C ILE A 95 9.94 7.96 11.43
N ASN A 96 10.96 8.77 11.64
CA ASN A 96 10.89 9.93 12.53
C ASN A 96 10.49 11.21 11.77
N GLU A 97 10.18 12.24 12.52
CA GLU A 97 9.74 13.54 12.01
C GLU A 97 10.74 14.16 11.05
N GLU A 98 12.04 14.11 11.35
CA GLU A 98 13.09 14.68 10.49
C GLU A 98 13.08 14.02 9.09
N ASN A 99 12.90 12.71 9.03
CA ASN A 99 12.81 11.99 7.76
C ASN A 99 11.53 12.35 6.99
N ILE A 100 10.40 12.59 7.66
CA ILE A 100 9.17 13.07 7.03
C ILE A 100 9.38 14.50 6.49
N PHE A 101 10.11 15.36 7.19
CA PHE A 101 10.44 16.71 6.69
C PHE A 101 11.32 16.69 5.46
N LEU A 102 12.29 15.76 5.37
CA LEU A 102 13.07 15.57 4.16
C LEU A 102 12.19 15.23 2.95
N LEU A 103 11.14 14.42 3.16
CA LEU A 103 10.15 14.12 2.11
C LEU A 103 9.40 15.39 1.67
N LEU A 104 8.97 16.23 2.62
CA LEU A 104 8.26 17.48 2.31
C LEU A 104 9.19 18.49 1.62
N GLU A 105 10.44 18.60 2.05
CA GLU A 105 11.43 19.47 1.40
C GLU A 105 11.69 19.04 -0.05
N ALA A 106 11.88 17.74 -0.29
CA ALA A 106 12.02 17.20 -1.62
C ALA A 106 10.76 17.46 -2.48
N LYS A 107 9.56 17.26 -1.92
CA LYS A 107 8.29 17.57 -2.59
C LYS A 107 8.21 19.04 -3.01
N LYS A 108 8.68 19.97 -2.18
CA LYS A 108 8.70 21.41 -2.49
C LYS A 108 9.82 21.80 -3.46
N LYS A 109 10.96 21.12 -3.39
CA LYS A 109 12.12 21.35 -4.26
C LYS A 109 11.86 20.94 -5.71
N TYR A 110 11.25 19.78 -5.91
CA TYR A 110 11.00 19.23 -7.24
C TYR A 110 9.58 19.56 -7.71
N LYS A 111 9.42 20.60 -8.55
CA LYS A 111 8.12 21.18 -8.95
C LYS A 111 7.12 20.20 -9.56
N ASP A 112 7.61 19.17 -10.28
CA ASP A 112 6.77 18.15 -10.91
C ASP A 112 6.60 16.87 -10.06
N CYS A 113 7.13 16.88 -8.84
CA CYS A 113 7.01 15.77 -7.92
C CYS A 113 5.60 15.72 -7.32
N TYR A 114 4.88 14.63 -7.52
CA TYR A 114 3.57 14.39 -6.93
C TYR A 114 3.64 13.52 -5.67
N LEU A 115 4.66 12.66 -5.59
CA LEU A 115 4.82 11.72 -4.49
C LEU A 115 6.29 11.57 -4.12
N THR A 116 6.59 11.58 -2.82
CA THR A 116 7.92 11.28 -2.27
C THR A 116 7.87 10.06 -1.36
N SER A 117 8.94 9.26 -1.37
CA SER A 117 9.11 8.06 -0.57
C SER A 117 10.51 8.00 0.02
N PRO A 118 10.69 7.47 1.25
CA PRO A 118 12.01 7.31 1.84
C PRO A 118 12.76 6.10 1.27
N THR A 119 14.01 5.97 1.63
CA THR A 119 14.80 4.75 1.48
C THR A 119 14.46 3.78 2.62
N PHE A 120 14.13 2.53 2.28
CA PHE A 120 13.71 1.54 3.26
C PHE A 120 14.83 0.58 3.65
N PHE A 121 14.88 0.27 4.95
CA PHE A 121 15.80 -0.69 5.55
C PHE A 121 15.03 -1.73 6.37
N ASP A 122 15.59 -2.93 6.49
CA ASP A 122 15.08 -3.95 7.41
C ASP A 122 15.50 -3.67 8.87
N GLN A 123 15.14 -4.57 9.78
CA GLN A 123 15.51 -4.48 11.19
C GLN A 123 17.03 -4.58 11.42
N GLN A 124 17.75 -5.23 10.52
CA GLN A 124 19.21 -5.41 10.54
C GLN A 124 19.96 -4.24 9.90
N GLY A 125 19.25 -3.30 9.27
CA GLY A 125 19.84 -2.16 8.59
C GLY A 125 20.24 -2.43 7.14
N ASN A 126 19.80 -3.55 6.56
CA ASN A 126 20.03 -3.82 5.13
C ASN A 126 19.00 -3.07 4.29
N LEU A 127 19.43 -2.60 3.12
CA LEU A 127 18.55 -1.97 2.13
C LEU A 127 17.53 -3.00 1.62
N THR A 128 16.23 -2.68 1.72
CA THR A 128 15.18 -3.60 1.31
C THR A 128 14.41 -3.14 0.08
N TYR A 129 13.96 -1.90 0.07
CA TYR A 129 13.24 -1.30 -1.04
C TYR A 129 13.62 0.18 -1.15
N ASN A 130 14.02 0.57 -2.33
CA ASN A 130 14.57 1.92 -2.58
C ASN A 130 13.90 2.64 -3.76
N GLY A 131 12.83 2.09 -4.28
CA GLY A 131 12.19 2.48 -5.51
C GLY A 131 12.31 1.36 -6.54
N GLY A 132 11.54 1.44 -7.61
CA GLY A 132 11.49 0.34 -8.54
C GLY A 132 10.94 0.70 -9.91
N LEU A 133 10.75 -0.37 -10.67
CA LEU A 133 10.14 -0.34 -11.99
C LEU A 133 8.65 -0.71 -11.89
N LEU A 134 7.83 -0.15 -12.77
CA LEU A 134 6.45 -0.60 -12.93
C LEU A 134 6.43 -2.08 -13.36
N PRO A 135 5.39 -2.86 -13.01
CA PRO A 135 5.33 -4.31 -13.26
C PRO A 135 5.58 -4.73 -14.71
N GLU A 136 5.25 -3.89 -15.68
CA GLU A 136 5.51 -4.13 -17.09
C GLU A 136 6.98 -3.89 -17.51
N ASN A 137 7.75 -3.17 -16.74
CA ASN A 137 9.13 -2.77 -17.06
C ASN A 137 10.18 -3.59 -16.30
N GLY A 138 9.79 -4.32 -15.26
CA GLY A 138 10.73 -5.13 -14.49
C GLY A 138 10.22 -5.61 -13.14
N ASP A 139 11.13 -6.14 -12.34
CA ASP A 139 10.85 -6.62 -10.98
C ASP A 139 11.20 -5.54 -9.95
N LYS A 140 10.20 -5.10 -9.20
CA LYS A 140 10.37 -4.11 -8.13
C LYS A 140 10.91 -4.69 -6.81
N SER A 141 11.07 -6.00 -6.72
CA SER A 141 11.57 -6.64 -5.49
C SER A 141 13.07 -6.42 -5.27
N THR A 142 13.82 -6.07 -6.32
CA THR A 142 15.24 -5.78 -6.24
C THR A 142 15.46 -4.28 -5.98
N PRO A 143 16.10 -3.89 -4.86
CA PRO A 143 16.38 -2.50 -4.59
C PRO A 143 17.30 -1.88 -5.66
N LEU A 144 16.98 -0.67 -6.10
CA LEU A 144 17.85 0.09 -6.99
C LEU A 144 19.03 0.68 -6.18
N ASN A 145 20.23 0.63 -6.74
CA ASN A 145 21.38 1.29 -6.14
C ASN A 145 21.35 2.79 -6.51
N LEU A 146 20.81 3.61 -5.62
CA LEU A 146 20.65 5.05 -5.81
C LEU A 146 21.67 5.79 -4.94
N GLU A 147 22.32 6.81 -5.51
CA GLU A 147 23.34 7.63 -4.83
C GLU A 147 22.81 9.03 -4.44
N GLY A 148 21.54 9.30 -4.71
CA GLY A 148 20.89 10.59 -4.41
C GLY A 148 19.38 10.51 -4.66
N ASP A 149 18.70 11.64 -4.47
CA ASP A 149 17.27 11.76 -4.79
C ASP A 149 17.05 11.39 -6.26
N SER A 150 16.14 10.45 -6.50
CA SER A 150 15.99 9.85 -7.82
C SER A 150 14.52 9.76 -8.24
N CYS A 151 14.27 10.07 -9.51
CA CYS A 151 12.99 9.80 -10.12
C CYS A 151 12.86 8.30 -10.39
N VAL A 152 11.84 7.67 -9.81
CA VAL A 152 11.57 6.24 -9.93
C VAL A 152 10.22 5.99 -10.58
N GLU A 153 10.01 4.79 -11.13
CA GLU A 153 8.72 4.50 -11.78
C GLU A 153 7.63 4.15 -10.76
N THR A 154 8.00 3.50 -9.65
CA THR A 154 7.07 3.12 -8.58
C THR A 154 7.75 3.09 -7.22
N VAL A 155 6.95 3.21 -6.17
CA VAL A 155 7.34 3.06 -4.77
C VAL A 155 6.28 2.23 -4.04
N ILE A 156 6.58 1.76 -2.84
CA ILE A 156 5.58 1.14 -1.97
C ILE A 156 4.90 2.20 -1.11
N THR A 157 3.59 2.10 -0.93
CA THR A 157 2.79 3.07 -0.16
C THR A 157 2.86 2.84 1.36
N THR A 158 3.85 2.08 1.83
CA THR A 158 4.13 1.87 3.26
C THR A 158 4.49 3.16 3.98
N ALA A 159 5.27 4.05 3.34
CA ALA A 159 5.60 5.38 3.83
C ALA A 159 5.74 6.32 2.62
N VAL A 160 4.75 7.15 2.36
CA VAL A 160 4.74 8.08 1.22
C VAL A 160 4.08 9.40 1.59
N LEU A 161 4.65 10.50 1.08
CA LEU A 161 4.10 11.84 1.24
C LEU A 161 3.68 12.40 -0.11
N PHE A 162 2.52 13.04 -0.14
CA PHE A 162 1.98 13.69 -1.33
C PHE A 162 1.09 14.89 -0.97
N ASN A 163 0.91 15.79 -1.93
CA ASN A 163 -0.11 16.85 -1.81
C ASN A 163 -1.49 16.27 -2.15
N ILE A 164 -2.47 16.55 -1.30
CA ILE A 164 -3.81 15.94 -1.37
C ILE A 164 -4.55 16.37 -2.63
N ASP A 165 -4.52 17.66 -2.97
CA ASP A 165 -5.22 18.18 -4.13
C ASP A 165 -4.62 17.69 -5.45
N GLU A 166 -3.29 17.56 -5.51
CA GLU A 166 -2.61 17.01 -6.69
C GLU A 166 -3.01 15.55 -6.94
N ILE A 167 -3.06 14.73 -5.87
CA ILE A 167 -3.49 13.33 -5.99
C ILE A 167 -4.97 13.23 -6.33
N LYS A 168 -5.83 14.07 -5.75
CA LYS A 168 -7.25 14.14 -6.11
C LYS A 168 -7.46 14.54 -7.58
N LYS A 169 -6.70 15.49 -8.12
CA LYS A 169 -6.77 15.93 -9.53
C LYS A 169 -6.49 14.80 -10.53
N ILE A 170 -5.64 13.86 -10.18
CA ILE A 170 -5.34 12.68 -11.02
C ILE A 170 -6.23 11.47 -10.70
N GLY A 171 -7.28 11.62 -9.89
CA GLY A 171 -8.28 10.59 -9.62
C GLY A 171 -8.12 9.88 -8.26
N SER A 172 -7.29 10.40 -7.34
CA SER A 172 -7.10 9.87 -5.98
C SER A 172 -6.60 8.40 -5.96
N ILE A 173 -6.74 7.72 -4.83
CA ILE A 173 -6.47 6.28 -4.71
C ILE A 173 -7.63 5.49 -5.30
N ASP A 174 -7.34 4.51 -6.16
CA ASP A 174 -8.36 3.64 -6.73
C ASP A 174 -8.78 2.55 -5.73
N LYS A 175 -9.91 2.76 -5.07
CA LYS A 175 -10.51 1.86 -4.07
C LYS A 175 -10.97 0.49 -4.62
N ASN A 176 -10.87 0.26 -5.93
CA ASN A 176 -11.20 -1.05 -6.51
C ASN A 176 -10.08 -2.08 -6.34
N PHE A 177 -8.86 -1.64 -6.02
CA PHE A 177 -7.81 -2.53 -5.52
C PHE A 177 -8.10 -2.91 -4.07
N PHE A 178 -7.63 -4.08 -3.67
CA PHE A 178 -7.74 -4.47 -2.27
C PHE A 178 -6.46 -4.14 -1.48
N ILE A 179 -5.28 -4.59 -1.96
CA ILE A 179 -4.00 -4.39 -1.27
C ILE A 179 -2.80 -4.32 -2.23
N TYR A 180 -2.84 -5.04 -3.35
CA TYR A 180 -1.70 -5.14 -4.29
C TYR A 180 -1.88 -4.20 -5.47
N PHE A 181 -0.79 -3.83 -6.14
CA PHE A 181 -0.78 -3.00 -7.37
C PHE A 181 -1.43 -1.61 -7.26
N MET A 182 -1.93 -1.21 -6.10
CA MET A 182 -2.51 0.12 -5.89
C MET A 182 -1.44 1.21 -6.02
N ASP A 183 -0.27 0.96 -5.44
CA ASP A 183 0.91 1.83 -5.52
C ASP A 183 1.41 1.95 -6.95
N ASP A 184 1.55 0.84 -7.68
CA ASP A 184 1.95 0.82 -9.08
C ASP A 184 0.96 1.58 -9.97
N GLU A 185 -0.33 1.42 -9.71
CA GLU A 185 -1.37 2.11 -10.45
C GLU A 185 -1.35 3.62 -10.21
N LEU A 186 -1.18 4.04 -8.96
CA LEU A 186 -1.06 5.45 -8.61
C LEU A 186 0.20 6.07 -9.26
N CYS A 187 1.35 5.41 -9.13
CA CYS A 187 2.61 5.87 -9.72
C CYS A 187 2.52 5.95 -11.26
N ARG A 188 1.86 4.97 -11.88
CA ARG A 188 1.60 4.99 -13.32
C ARG A 188 0.75 6.19 -13.75
N ARG A 189 -0.32 6.52 -13.02
CA ARG A 189 -1.14 7.71 -13.30
C ARG A 189 -0.36 9.01 -13.10
N ILE A 190 0.50 9.08 -12.10
CA ILE A 190 1.42 10.21 -11.91
C ILE A 190 2.27 10.39 -13.18
N LYS A 191 2.91 9.32 -13.66
CA LYS A 191 3.73 9.31 -14.88
C LYS A 191 2.93 9.69 -16.14
N GLN A 192 1.70 9.17 -16.29
CA GLN A 192 0.81 9.51 -17.41
C GLN A 192 0.44 10.99 -17.44
N ASN A 193 0.38 11.64 -16.28
CA ASN A 193 0.17 13.09 -16.14
C ASN A 193 1.48 13.90 -16.26
N LYS A 194 2.58 13.28 -16.75
CA LYS A 194 3.91 13.91 -16.89
C LYS A 194 4.45 14.46 -15.57
N LYS A 195 4.12 13.79 -14.48
CA LYS A 195 4.59 14.09 -13.13
C LYS A 195 5.53 12.99 -12.63
N SER A 196 6.29 13.26 -11.58
CA SER A 196 7.32 12.38 -11.07
C SER A 196 7.02 11.82 -9.68
N VAL A 197 7.59 10.67 -9.41
CA VAL A 197 7.70 10.03 -8.11
C VAL A 197 9.17 10.10 -7.71
N ILE A 198 9.47 10.68 -6.55
CA ILE A 198 10.84 10.87 -6.09
C ILE A 198 11.12 9.97 -4.88
N GLN A 199 12.10 9.11 -5.02
CA GLN A 199 12.70 8.44 -3.88
C GLN A 199 13.76 9.37 -3.28
N VAL A 200 13.58 9.73 -2.00
CA VAL A 200 14.43 10.68 -1.28
C VAL A 200 15.54 9.91 -0.55
N TYR A 201 16.76 10.03 -1.03
CA TYR A 201 17.89 9.23 -0.59
C TYR A 201 18.19 9.37 0.91
N ASN A 202 18.22 10.60 1.43
CA ASN A 202 18.56 10.88 2.81
C ASN A 202 17.42 10.65 3.79
N SER A 203 16.17 10.52 3.33
CA SER A 203 15.04 10.13 4.16
C SER A 203 15.04 8.62 4.36
N LYS A 204 15.07 8.16 5.61
CA LYS A 204 15.23 6.73 5.96
C LYS A 204 14.07 6.23 6.79
N ALA A 205 13.54 5.06 6.41
CA ALA A 205 12.49 4.36 7.15
C ALA A 205 12.89 2.90 7.39
N LYS A 206 12.55 2.35 8.58
CA LYS A 206 12.71 0.92 8.86
C LYS A 206 11.38 0.22 8.67
N HIS A 207 11.34 -0.77 7.80
CA HIS A 207 10.12 -1.53 7.52
C HIS A 207 10.30 -3.00 7.91
N ALA A 208 9.48 -3.46 8.84
CA ALA A 208 9.52 -4.82 9.36
C ALA A 208 8.71 -5.79 8.50
N HIS A 209 8.68 -5.76 7.23
CA HIS A 209 7.97 -6.67 6.32
C HIS A 209 7.05 -7.68 7.02
N GLY A 210 5.93 -7.19 7.53
CA GLY A 210 5.00 -7.99 8.33
C GLY A 210 4.35 -9.09 7.49
N ASN A 211 4.13 -10.26 8.11
CA ASN A 211 3.30 -11.30 7.52
C ASN A 211 1.83 -10.94 7.67
N LEU A 212 1.00 -11.34 6.70
CA LEU A 212 -0.45 -11.24 6.82
C LEU A 212 -0.91 -11.84 8.17
N LYS A 213 -1.59 -11.05 8.99
CA LYS A 213 -2.11 -11.41 10.32
C LYS A 213 -3.32 -12.36 10.20
N ILE A 214 -3.11 -13.52 9.60
CA ILE A 214 -4.08 -14.60 9.43
C ILE A 214 -3.46 -15.89 9.98
N ASP A 215 -3.94 -16.37 11.12
CA ASP A 215 -3.37 -17.51 11.85
C ASP A 215 -3.47 -18.81 11.05
N ASN A 216 -4.62 -19.08 10.46
CA ASN A 216 -4.84 -20.28 9.66
C ASN A 216 -4.06 -20.21 8.34
N ARG A 217 -3.09 -21.11 8.16
CA ARG A 217 -2.20 -21.18 6.99
C ARG A 217 -2.96 -21.29 5.66
N LEU A 218 -4.00 -22.13 5.58
CA LEU A 218 -4.79 -22.27 4.35
C LEU A 218 -5.60 -21.01 4.04
N LYS A 219 -6.19 -20.37 5.06
CA LYS A 219 -6.86 -19.07 4.90
C LYS A 219 -5.87 -17.99 4.45
N ARG A 220 -4.65 -17.98 4.97
CA ARG A 220 -3.60 -17.02 4.56
C ARG A 220 -3.19 -17.22 3.11
N ILE A 221 -2.99 -18.49 2.67
CA ILE A 221 -2.69 -18.85 1.27
C ILE A 221 -3.83 -18.39 0.37
N PHE A 222 -5.08 -18.69 0.75
CA PHE A 222 -6.27 -18.28 0.01
C PHE A 222 -6.33 -16.76 -0.14
N PHE A 223 -6.31 -16.03 0.96
CA PHE A 223 -6.46 -14.58 1.00
C PHE A 223 -5.40 -13.87 0.15
N ARG A 224 -4.12 -14.23 0.36
CA ARG A 224 -3.00 -13.64 -0.39
C ARG A 224 -3.17 -13.86 -1.90
N ASN A 225 -3.36 -15.09 -2.33
CA ASN A 225 -3.40 -15.40 -3.77
C ASN A 225 -4.67 -14.90 -4.45
N TYR A 226 -5.79 -14.88 -3.74
CA TYR A 226 -7.04 -14.34 -4.25
C TYR A 226 -6.92 -12.84 -4.54
N HIS A 227 -6.50 -12.05 -3.56
CA HIS A 227 -6.38 -10.60 -3.72
C HIS A 227 -5.25 -10.22 -4.66
N PHE A 228 -4.08 -10.86 -4.57
CA PHE A 228 -2.99 -10.62 -5.50
C PHE A 228 -3.42 -10.84 -6.95
N THR A 229 -4.07 -11.99 -7.23
CA THR A 229 -4.49 -12.31 -8.61
C THR A 229 -5.58 -11.37 -9.10
N PHE A 230 -6.53 -11.00 -8.24
CA PHE A 230 -7.59 -10.06 -8.63
C PHE A 230 -7.01 -8.66 -8.93
N ASP A 231 -6.17 -8.14 -8.04
CA ASP A 231 -5.56 -6.82 -8.16
C ASP A 231 -4.60 -6.76 -9.37
N GLU A 232 -3.83 -7.83 -9.62
CA GLU A 232 -2.99 -7.98 -10.82
C GLU A 232 -3.81 -7.88 -12.11
N LEU A 233 -4.89 -8.65 -12.20
CA LEU A 233 -5.79 -8.64 -13.35
C LEU A 233 -6.43 -7.27 -13.56
N TYR A 234 -6.85 -6.63 -12.46
CA TYR A 234 -7.46 -5.31 -12.51
C TYR A 234 -6.47 -4.25 -12.96
N TYR A 235 -5.22 -4.30 -12.49
CA TYR A 235 -4.13 -3.42 -12.92
C TYR A 235 -3.90 -3.48 -14.44
N TYR A 236 -3.71 -4.67 -14.99
CA TYR A 236 -3.48 -4.85 -16.42
C TYR A 236 -4.73 -4.54 -17.27
N PHE A 237 -5.91 -4.84 -16.78
CA PHE A 237 -7.17 -4.47 -17.42
C PHE A 237 -7.30 -2.94 -17.58
N LYS A 238 -7.05 -2.21 -16.52
CA LYS A 238 -7.12 -0.75 -16.50
C LYS A 238 -6.12 -0.10 -17.47
N ASN A 239 -5.04 -0.77 -17.76
CA ASN A 239 -3.95 -0.28 -18.61
C ASN A 239 -4.01 -0.74 -20.09
N ASN A 240 -5.21 -1.07 -20.60
CA ASN A 240 -5.49 -1.38 -22.02
C ASN A 240 -4.82 -2.63 -22.63
N THR A 241 -4.34 -3.57 -21.83
CA THR A 241 -3.91 -4.90 -22.31
C THR A 241 -5.07 -5.91 -22.34
N HIS A 242 -6.27 -5.39 -22.53
CA HIS A 242 -7.55 -6.02 -22.25
C HIS A 242 -7.79 -7.38 -22.93
N ASN A 243 -7.66 -7.44 -24.26
CA ASN A 243 -8.01 -8.67 -24.99
C ASN A 243 -7.02 -9.81 -24.71
N LYS A 244 -5.73 -9.50 -24.56
CA LYS A 244 -4.71 -10.50 -24.24
C LYS A 244 -4.97 -11.09 -22.85
N ILE A 245 -5.24 -10.24 -21.86
CA ILE A 245 -5.50 -10.66 -20.48
C ILE A 245 -6.75 -11.55 -20.39
N LEU A 246 -7.84 -11.18 -21.05
CA LEU A 246 -9.07 -12.00 -21.04
C LEU A 246 -8.85 -13.39 -21.63
N ASN A 247 -8.18 -13.47 -22.76
CA ASN A 247 -7.90 -14.76 -23.42
C ASN A 247 -6.99 -15.65 -22.57
N GLU A 248 -5.95 -15.07 -21.98
CA GLU A 248 -5.07 -15.79 -21.05
C GLU A 248 -5.81 -16.21 -19.78
N THR A 249 -6.69 -15.36 -19.24
CA THR A 249 -7.49 -15.64 -18.05
C THR A 249 -8.38 -16.87 -18.27
N ARG A 250 -9.10 -16.97 -19.40
CA ARG A 250 -9.94 -18.13 -19.72
C ARG A 250 -9.14 -19.43 -19.76
N LYS A 251 -7.97 -19.43 -20.42
CA LYS A 251 -7.07 -20.59 -20.48
C LYS A 251 -6.56 -20.96 -19.08
N LYS A 252 -6.23 -19.97 -18.25
CA LYS A 252 -5.76 -20.19 -16.87
C LYS A 252 -6.84 -20.77 -15.96
N ILE A 253 -8.12 -20.36 -16.09
CA ILE A 253 -9.24 -20.90 -15.31
C ILE A 253 -9.34 -22.41 -15.52
N PHE A 254 -9.42 -22.87 -16.77
CA PHE A 254 -9.53 -24.29 -17.08
C PHE A 254 -8.34 -25.10 -16.55
N LYS A 255 -7.11 -24.60 -16.78
CA LYS A 255 -5.88 -25.22 -16.27
C LYS A 255 -5.86 -25.33 -14.74
N TYR A 256 -6.31 -24.29 -14.04
CA TYR A 256 -6.33 -24.28 -12.58
C TYR A 256 -7.41 -25.18 -12.01
N PHE A 257 -8.56 -25.25 -12.68
CA PHE A 257 -9.62 -26.20 -12.30
C PHE A 257 -9.11 -27.66 -12.29
N ILE A 258 -8.42 -28.08 -13.35
CA ILE A 258 -7.78 -29.41 -13.39
C ILE A 258 -6.75 -29.57 -12.26
N LYS A 259 -5.91 -28.55 -12.03
CA LYS A 259 -4.89 -28.59 -10.98
C LYS A 259 -5.46 -28.67 -9.57
N ILE A 260 -6.65 -28.11 -9.30
CA ILE A 260 -7.33 -28.26 -8.02
C ILE A 260 -7.59 -29.72 -7.74
N PHE A 261 -8.23 -30.44 -8.68
CA PHE A 261 -8.56 -31.86 -8.49
C PHE A 261 -7.33 -32.75 -8.40
N ILE A 262 -6.33 -32.55 -9.26
CA ILE A 262 -5.07 -33.31 -9.17
C ILE A 262 -4.42 -33.15 -7.79
N ASN A 263 -4.35 -31.93 -7.27
CA ASN A 263 -3.73 -31.70 -5.97
C ASN A 263 -4.59 -32.16 -4.80
N LEU A 264 -5.92 -32.24 -4.92
CA LEU A 264 -6.79 -32.88 -3.93
C LEU A 264 -6.53 -34.39 -3.88
N ILE A 265 -6.48 -35.08 -5.03
CA ILE A 265 -6.18 -36.52 -5.11
C ILE A 265 -4.80 -36.84 -4.52
N LEU A 266 -3.82 -35.97 -4.76
CA LEU A 266 -2.46 -36.09 -4.23
C LEU A 266 -2.30 -35.60 -2.77
N LEU A 267 -3.41 -35.28 -2.09
CA LEU A 267 -3.44 -34.75 -0.70
C LEU A 267 -2.57 -33.49 -0.50
N ARG A 268 -2.34 -32.72 -1.56
CA ARG A 268 -1.57 -31.47 -1.54
C ARG A 268 -2.49 -30.25 -1.32
N PHE A 269 -3.12 -30.19 -0.15
CA PHE A 269 -4.17 -29.21 0.15
C PHE A 269 -3.75 -27.76 -0.07
N GLU A 270 -2.53 -27.37 0.28
CA GLU A 270 -2.04 -26.00 0.07
C GLU A 270 -1.99 -25.62 -1.40
N LYS A 271 -1.52 -26.52 -2.27
CA LYS A 271 -1.50 -26.31 -3.72
C LYS A 271 -2.92 -26.26 -4.29
N SER A 272 -3.82 -27.08 -3.78
CA SER A 272 -5.22 -27.05 -4.18
C SER A 272 -5.86 -25.71 -3.82
N ILE A 273 -5.70 -25.22 -2.57
CA ILE A 273 -6.19 -23.89 -2.13
C ILE A 273 -5.56 -22.75 -2.94
N TYR A 274 -4.27 -22.83 -3.26
CA TYR A 274 -3.59 -21.86 -4.12
C TYR A 274 -4.27 -21.74 -5.50
N TYR A 275 -4.55 -22.85 -6.19
CA TYR A 275 -5.22 -22.80 -7.49
C TYR A 275 -6.70 -22.41 -7.36
N PHE A 276 -7.37 -22.86 -6.30
CA PHE A 276 -8.76 -22.51 -6.02
C PHE A 276 -8.92 -20.98 -5.80
N SER A 277 -8.08 -20.37 -4.98
CA SER A 277 -8.12 -18.92 -4.74
C SER A 277 -7.92 -18.11 -6.02
N LYS A 278 -6.97 -18.51 -6.86
CA LYS A 278 -6.74 -17.88 -8.16
C LYS A 278 -7.94 -18.05 -9.11
N THR A 279 -8.53 -19.24 -9.16
CA THR A 279 -9.71 -19.49 -9.97
C THR A 279 -10.87 -18.58 -9.56
N LEU A 280 -11.14 -18.46 -8.27
CA LEU A 280 -12.19 -17.56 -7.78
C LEU A 280 -11.88 -16.09 -8.09
N ALA A 281 -10.62 -15.66 -8.00
CA ALA A 281 -10.23 -14.32 -8.38
C ALA A 281 -10.49 -14.02 -9.85
N TYR A 282 -10.16 -14.96 -10.75
CA TYR A 282 -10.47 -14.87 -12.18
C TYR A 282 -11.97 -14.78 -12.44
N LEU A 283 -12.78 -15.64 -11.80
CA LEU A 283 -14.23 -15.62 -11.95
C LEU A 283 -14.84 -14.30 -11.47
N LYS A 284 -14.40 -13.79 -10.32
CA LYS A 284 -14.83 -12.48 -9.80
C LYS A 284 -14.44 -11.34 -10.75
N PHE A 285 -13.22 -11.40 -11.30
CA PHE A 285 -12.74 -10.42 -12.27
C PHE A 285 -13.62 -10.37 -13.52
N ILE A 286 -13.90 -11.54 -14.13
CA ILE A 286 -14.76 -11.66 -15.30
C ILE A 286 -16.17 -11.13 -15.01
N ARG A 287 -16.75 -11.51 -13.86
CA ARG A 287 -18.07 -11.01 -13.44
C ARG A 287 -18.11 -9.48 -13.25
N LYS A 288 -17.04 -8.90 -12.67
CA LYS A 288 -16.96 -7.46 -12.42
C LYS A 288 -16.78 -6.65 -13.71
N THR A 289 -16.06 -7.18 -14.68
CA THR A 289 -15.77 -6.47 -15.94
C THR A 289 -16.84 -6.67 -17.00
N GLY A 290 -17.82 -7.58 -16.79
CA GLY A 290 -18.93 -7.83 -17.71
C GLY A 290 -18.50 -8.44 -19.04
N LYS A 291 -17.29 -8.99 -19.15
CA LYS A 291 -16.72 -9.50 -20.41
C LYS A 291 -16.31 -10.96 -20.22
N PHE A 292 -17.12 -11.82 -20.79
CA PHE A 292 -16.81 -13.25 -21.05
C PHE A 292 -16.12 -13.42 -22.39
#